data_d2261645d558303ddc711015c23c0138
#
_entry.id   d2261645d558303ddc711015c23c0138
#
_cell.length_a   1.000
_cell.length_b   1.000
_cell.length_c   1.000
_cell.angle_alpha   90.00
_cell.angle_beta   90.00
_cell.angle_gamma   90.00
#
_symmetry.space_group_name_H-M   'P 1'
#
loop_
_entity.id
_entity.type
_entity.pdbx_description
1 polymer ?
#
loop_
_entity_poly.entity_id
_entity_poly.type
_entity_poly.pdbx_seq_one_letter_code
_entity_poly.pdbx_strand_id
1 'polypeptide(L)'
;MDSSNSHSYAVKGDKRLQLEQDVDLRDHSTMRVGGPAKWFAEANSAADVECAYAWAAERGIPVYTIGSGSNVIWSDTGYAGLVLKNIIRGFQILSEQDGQVAIRIGAGEILDEVVARTTRIGLTGMECLSLIPGTCGGSVYQNSGGYGQEVSQVLQSVDAFDTISCKVVVLETEACNLGYRSSRFKNEEPGRYVVLGLTVKLQTGPANRTTYPALLAMLGDRSRCSSADLRAAVISIRESKLPDPALVPNCGSFFTNPILRARDVNVALRLSLIHI
;
A
#
# COMPACT_ATOMS: atom_id res chain seq x y z
N MET A 1 3.19 -24.26 -26.12
CA MET A 1 3.29 -23.26 -27.22
C MET A 1 3.06 -21.92 -26.59
N ASP A 2 4.17 -21.34 -26.11
CA ASP A 2 4.19 -20.06 -25.42
C ASP A 2 4.33 -18.95 -26.48
N SER A 3 3.22 -18.37 -26.88
CA SER A 3 3.23 -17.12 -27.63
C SER A 3 2.70 -16.02 -26.72
N SER A 4 3.57 -15.53 -25.81
CA SER A 4 3.31 -14.26 -25.13
C SER A 4 3.25 -13.15 -26.20
N ASN A 5 2.04 -12.68 -26.50
CA ASN A 5 1.80 -11.54 -27.39
C ASN A 5 2.23 -10.24 -26.68
N SER A 6 3.54 -10.06 -26.46
CA SER A 6 4.08 -8.80 -25.95
C SER A 6 4.23 -7.82 -27.11
N HIS A 7 3.52 -6.70 -27.07
CA HIS A 7 3.65 -5.61 -28.03
C HIS A 7 4.39 -4.47 -27.37
N SER A 8 5.51 -4.02 -27.98
CA SER A 8 6.24 -2.82 -27.55
C SER A 8 5.66 -1.61 -28.26
N TYR A 9 5.20 -0.63 -27.52
CA TYR A 9 4.71 0.63 -28.05
C TYR A 9 5.68 1.76 -27.71
N ALA A 10 6.13 2.50 -28.72
CA ALA A 10 6.93 3.70 -28.50
C ALA A 10 6.00 4.84 -28.06
N VAL A 11 6.27 5.45 -26.93
CA VAL A 11 5.60 6.67 -26.48
C VAL A 11 6.68 7.70 -26.23
N LYS A 12 6.52 8.89 -26.85
CA LYS A 12 7.34 10.10 -26.74
C LYS A 12 8.78 9.93 -26.22
N GLY A 13 9.75 9.80 -27.14
CA GLY A 13 11.16 9.53 -26.85
C GLY A 13 11.48 8.03 -26.87
N ASP A 14 12.74 7.66 -26.76
CA ASP A 14 13.25 6.28 -26.87
C ASP A 14 12.76 5.27 -25.81
N LYS A 15 11.80 5.62 -24.96
CA LYS A 15 11.25 4.73 -23.94
C LYS A 15 10.08 3.91 -24.48
N ARG A 16 10.22 2.58 -24.36
CA ARG A 16 9.21 1.60 -24.76
C ARG A 16 8.57 1.00 -23.50
N LEU A 17 7.26 1.24 -23.33
CA LEU A 17 6.46 0.49 -22.38
C LEU A 17 6.12 -0.87 -22.98
N GLN A 18 6.37 -1.95 -22.24
CA GLN A 18 5.90 -3.29 -22.64
C GLN A 18 4.46 -3.44 -22.22
N LEU A 19 3.62 -3.80 -23.18
CA LEU A 19 2.21 -4.08 -22.97
C LEU A 19 1.93 -5.52 -23.32
N GLU A 20 1.25 -6.21 -22.45
CA GLU A 20 0.79 -7.57 -22.61
C GLU A 20 -0.74 -7.59 -22.77
N GLN A 21 -1.26 -8.55 -23.52
CA GLN A 21 -2.70 -8.73 -23.72
C GLN A 21 -3.21 -9.94 -22.98
N ASP A 22 -4.47 -9.88 -22.55
CA ASP A 22 -5.22 -10.97 -21.96
C ASP A 22 -4.51 -11.65 -20.77
N VAL A 23 -3.83 -10.81 -19.95
CA VAL A 23 -3.08 -11.27 -18.78
C VAL A 23 -4.04 -11.67 -17.66
N ASP A 24 -3.85 -12.87 -17.12
CA ASP A 24 -4.67 -13.41 -16.04
C ASP A 24 -4.45 -12.65 -14.72
N LEU A 25 -5.48 -11.96 -14.25
CA LEU A 25 -5.41 -11.16 -13.04
C LEU A 25 -5.39 -11.96 -11.73
N ARG A 26 -5.62 -13.28 -11.79
CA ARG A 26 -5.45 -14.18 -10.63
C ARG A 26 -4.01 -14.16 -10.14
N ASP A 27 -3.04 -14.06 -11.05
CA ASP A 27 -1.61 -14.00 -10.72
C ASP A 27 -1.16 -12.64 -10.19
N HIS A 28 -2.04 -11.64 -10.28
CA HIS A 28 -1.81 -10.27 -9.83
C HIS A 28 -2.73 -9.86 -8.67
N SER A 29 -3.24 -10.83 -7.90
CA SER A 29 -4.07 -10.61 -6.73
C SER A 29 -3.80 -11.68 -5.66
N THR A 30 -3.76 -11.28 -4.40
CA THR A 30 -3.62 -12.22 -3.28
C THR A 30 -4.87 -13.08 -3.07
N MET A 31 -6.03 -12.67 -3.59
CA MET A 31 -7.25 -13.47 -3.64
C MET A 31 -7.18 -14.59 -4.67
N ARG A 32 -6.31 -14.48 -5.68
CA ARG A 32 -6.16 -15.45 -6.78
C ARG A 32 -7.47 -15.78 -7.48
N VAL A 33 -8.35 -14.79 -7.64
CA VAL A 33 -9.59 -14.86 -8.40
C VAL A 33 -9.67 -13.74 -9.42
N GLY A 34 -10.42 -13.93 -10.49
CA GLY A 34 -10.67 -12.94 -11.53
C GLY A 34 -10.37 -13.45 -12.94
N GLY A 35 -10.80 -12.69 -13.93
CA GLY A 35 -10.54 -12.93 -15.35
C GLY A 35 -9.36 -12.10 -15.88
N PRO A 36 -9.18 -12.05 -17.22
CA PRO A 36 -8.04 -11.39 -17.84
C PRO A 36 -8.16 -9.86 -17.84
N ALA A 37 -7.01 -9.18 -17.74
CA ALA A 37 -6.88 -7.79 -18.15
C ALA A 37 -6.72 -7.72 -19.67
N LYS A 38 -7.51 -6.89 -20.36
CA LYS A 38 -7.34 -6.69 -21.80
C LYS A 38 -5.93 -6.20 -22.15
N TRP A 39 -5.38 -5.34 -21.30
CA TRP A 39 -4.01 -4.84 -21.37
C TRP A 39 -3.38 -4.86 -19.98
N PHE A 40 -2.11 -5.19 -19.93
CA PHE A 40 -1.33 -5.18 -18.70
C PHE A 40 0.05 -4.57 -18.95
N ALA A 41 0.56 -3.83 -17.99
CA ALA A 41 1.93 -3.33 -18.00
C ALA A 41 2.48 -3.18 -16.59
N GLU A 42 3.80 -3.23 -16.45
CA GLU A 42 4.51 -2.90 -15.22
C GLU A 42 5.23 -1.56 -15.37
N ALA A 43 5.05 -0.66 -14.40
CA ALA A 43 5.71 0.63 -14.34
C ALA A 43 6.85 0.62 -13.32
N ASN A 44 8.09 0.79 -13.79
CA ASN A 44 9.30 0.86 -12.97
C ASN A 44 9.71 2.30 -12.63
N SER A 45 9.10 3.29 -13.25
CA SER A 45 9.44 4.71 -13.13
C SER A 45 8.21 5.60 -13.34
N ALA A 46 8.32 6.86 -12.92
CA ALA A 46 7.32 7.88 -13.24
C ALA A 46 7.09 8.03 -14.74
N ALA A 47 8.14 7.91 -15.55
CA ALA A 47 8.04 7.99 -17.00
C ALA A 47 7.26 6.81 -17.61
N ASP A 48 7.31 5.61 -17.00
CA ASP A 48 6.51 4.48 -17.46
C ASP A 48 5.03 4.69 -17.14
N VAL A 49 4.73 5.30 -15.97
CA VAL A 49 3.36 5.70 -15.62
C VAL A 49 2.83 6.74 -16.60
N GLU A 50 3.61 7.80 -16.90
CA GLU A 50 3.26 8.80 -17.88
C GLU A 50 2.99 8.18 -19.27
N CYS A 51 3.88 7.28 -19.71
CA CYS A 51 3.74 6.57 -20.97
C CYS A 51 2.46 5.72 -21.01
N ALA A 52 2.16 4.98 -19.95
CA ALA A 52 0.97 4.14 -19.87
C ALA A 52 -0.33 4.95 -19.95
N TYR A 53 -0.39 6.05 -19.23
CA TYR A 53 -1.56 6.92 -19.23
C TYR A 53 -1.73 7.67 -20.58
N ALA A 54 -0.63 8.16 -21.18
CA ALA A 54 -0.68 8.77 -22.50
C ALA A 54 -1.16 7.77 -23.57
N TRP A 55 -0.60 6.56 -23.58
CA TRP A 55 -0.99 5.49 -24.51
C TRP A 55 -2.48 5.12 -24.37
N ALA A 56 -2.97 5.01 -23.12
CA ALA A 56 -4.35 4.68 -22.85
C ALA A 56 -5.32 5.81 -23.25
N ALA A 57 -4.94 7.06 -22.96
CA ALA A 57 -5.74 8.24 -23.30
C ALA A 57 -5.93 8.40 -24.83
N GLU A 58 -4.87 8.21 -25.64
CA GLU A 58 -4.96 8.24 -27.10
C GLU A 58 -5.96 7.21 -27.67
N ARG A 59 -6.27 6.15 -26.92
CA ARG A 59 -7.12 5.03 -27.35
C ARG A 59 -8.46 4.99 -26.63
N GLY A 60 -8.71 5.93 -25.71
CA GLY A 60 -9.92 5.92 -24.86
C GLY A 60 -10.01 4.71 -23.97
N ILE A 61 -8.89 4.14 -23.53
CA ILE A 61 -8.82 2.93 -22.71
C ILE A 61 -8.75 3.35 -21.24
N PRO A 62 -9.61 2.82 -20.34
CA PRO A 62 -9.54 3.10 -18.92
C PRO A 62 -8.30 2.43 -18.30
N VAL A 63 -7.64 3.11 -17.35
CA VAL A 63 -6.48 2.59 -16.62
C VAL A 63 -6.86 2.31 -15.17
N TYR A 64 -6.46 1.15 -14.67
CA TYR A 64 -6.53 0.81 -13.25
C TYR A 64 -5.13 0.50 -12.73
N THR A 65 -4.63 1.34 -11.82
CA THR A 65 -3.30 1.15 -11.24
C THR A 65 -3.38 0.31 -9.98
N ILE A 66 -2.53 -0.71 -9.90
CA ILE A 66 -2.40 -1.60 -8.73
C ILE A 66 -0.98 -1.60 -8.17
N GLY A 67 -0.85 -2.00 -6.90
CA GLY A 67 0.41 -2.47 -6.31
C GLY A 67 0.52 -3.98 -6.44
N SER A 68 0.65 -4.70 -5.33
CA SER A 68 0.70 -6.17 -5.29
C SER A 68 -0.67 -6.86 -5.38
N GLY A 69 -1.76 -6.14 -5.55
CA GLY A 69 -3.10 -6.73 -5.64
C GLY A 69 -3.65 -7.31 -4.33
N SER A 70 -3.16 -6.85 -3.18
CA SER A 70 -3.55 -7.40 -1.87
C SER A 70 -4.88 -6.88 -1.31
N ASN A 71 -5.51 -5.92 -1.98
CA ASN A 71 -6.78 -5.32 -1.55
C ASN A 71 -7.75 -5.11 -2.72
N VAL A 72 -7.74 -6.04 -3.66
CA VAL A 72 -8.61 -6.03 -4.83
C VAL A 72 -9.23 -7.42 -5.03
N ILE A 73 -10.43 -7.43 -5.58
CA ILE A 73 -11.12 -8.62 -6.08
C ILE A 73 -11.52 -8.33 -7.53
N TRP A 74 -11.00 -9.12 -8.43
CA TRP A 74 -11.29 -8.99 -9.84
C TRP A 74 -12.55 -9.77 -10.21
N SER A 75 -13.34 -9.21 -11.13
CA SER A 75 -14.45 -9.94 -11.74
C SER A 75 -13.94 -11.10 -12.58
N ASP A 76 -14.71 -12.18 -12.68
CA ASP A 76 -14.42 -13.31 -13.57
C ASP A 76 -14.39 -12.90 -15.05
N THR A 77 -15.09 -11.82 -15.42
CA THR A 77 -15.02 -11.23 -16.75
C THR A 77 -13.75 -10.42 -17.01
N GLY A 78 -12.92 -10.24 -15.97
CA GLY A 78 -11.68 -9.47 -16.05
C GLY A 78 -11.88 -7.96 -16.09
N TYR A 79 -10.91 -7.27 -16.69
CA TYR A 79 -10.90 -5.81 -16.82
C TYR A 79 -10.70 -5.40 -18.27
N ALA A 80 -11.68 -4.72 -18.86
CA ALA A 80 -11.68 -4.30 -20.27
C ALA A 80 -10.82 -3.05 -20.55
N GLY A 81 -9.75 -2.84 -19.78
CA GLY A 81 -8.84 -1.71 -19.84
C GLY A 81 -7.37 -2.11 -19.67
N LEU A 82 -6.54 -1.13 -19.30
CA LEU A 82 -5.15 -1.32 -18.92
C LEU A 82 -5.04 -1.47 -17.39
N VAL A 83 -4.55 -2.61 -16.92
CA VAL A 83 -4.08 -2.76 -15.55
C VAL A 83 -2.61 -2.40 -15.51
N LEU A 84 -2.28 -1.32 -14.79
CA LEU A 84 -0.92 -0.83 -14.62
C LEU A 84 -0.41 -1.22 -13.23
N LYS A 85 0.54 -2.17 -13.18
CA LYS A 85 1.17 -2.58 -11.92
C LYS A 85 2.36 -1.68 -11.61
N ASN A 86 2.24 -0.95 -10.51
CA ASN A 86 3.29 -0.05 -10.05
C ASN A 86 4.33 -0.84 -9.25
N ILE A 87 5.53 -0.96 -9.83
CA ILE A 87 6.68 -1.64 -9.24
C ILE A 87 7.87 -0.69 -9.02
N ILE A 88 7.62 0.62 -8.91
CA ILE A 88 8.64 1.64 -8.68
C ILE A 88 9.33 1.37 -7.35
N ARG A 89 10.62 1.03 -7.40
CA ARG A 89 11.46 0.73 -6.24
C ARG A 89 12.29 1.94 -5.83
N GLY A 90 12.74 1.92 -4.60
CA GLY A 90 13.68 2.90 -4.05
C GLY A 90 13.53 3.04 -2.55
N PHE A 91 14.67 3.16 -1.86
CA PHE A 91 14.73 3.44 -0.43
C PHE A 91 15.95 4.33 -0.19
N GLN A 92 15.72 5.60 0.08
CA GLN A 92 16.77 6.61 0.22
C GLN A 92 16.57 7.39 1.52
N ILE A 93 17.57 7.40 2.38
CA ILE A 93 17.63 8.31 3.52
C ILE A 93 17.94 9.70 2.97
N LEU A 94 17.05 10.65 3.22
CA LEU A 94 17.18 12.05 2.75
C LEU A 94 17.88 12.93 3.79
N SER A 95 17.56 12.72 5.07
CA SER A 95 18.14 13.48 6.17
C SER A 95 18.09 12.69 7.47
N GLU A 96 19.02 13.00 8.36
CA GLU A 96 19.06 12.52 9.74
C GLU A 96 19.43 13.70 10.61
N GLN A 97 18.48 14.15 11.45
CA GLN A 97 18.69 15.29 12.32
C GLN A 97 17.80 15.17 13.57
N ASP A 98 18.36 15.50 14.74
CA ASP A 98 17.65 15.53 16.02
C ASP A 98 16.87 14.24 16.35
N GLY A 99 17.45 13.09 16.00
CA GLY A 99 16.82 11.79 16.21
C GLY A 99 15.67 11.48 15.25
N GLN A 100 15.45 12.30 14.24
CA GLN A 100 14.49 12.07 13.17
C GLN A 100 15.18 11.74 11.86
N VAL A 101 14.62 10.78 11.13
CA VAL A 101 15.15 10.31 9.84
C VAL A 101 14.05 10.40 8.79
N ALA A 102 14.29 11.21 7.76
CA ALA A 102 13.40 11.27 6.61
C ALA A 102 13.86 10.28 5.54
N ILE A 103 12.93 9.44 5.06
CA ILE A 103 13.21 8.39 4.09
C ILE A 103 12.24 8.49 2.94
N ARG A 104 12.76 8.57 1.71
CA ARG A 104 11.98 8.44 0.48
C ARG A 104 11.91 6.98 0.06
N ILE A 105 10.70 6.52 -0.25
CA ILE A 105 10.39 5.12 -0.53
C ILE A 105 9.58 5.06 -1.83
N GLY A 106 9.95 4.18 -2.76
CA GLY A 106 9.20 3.94 -3.98
C GLY A 106 7.85 3.28 -3.70
N ALA A 107 6.82 3.65 -4.47
CA ALA A 107 5.46 3.16 -4.26
C ALA A 107 5.32 1.63 -4.42
N GLY A 108 6.17 1.01 -5.25
CA GLY A 108 6.21 -0.44 -5.49
C GLY A 108 7.00 -1.24 -4.45
N GLU A 109 7.65 -0.59 -3.47
CA GLU A 109 8.29 -1.32 -2.36
C GLU A 109 7.26 -2.09 -1.55
N ILE A 110 7.59 -3.32 -1.15
CA ILE A 110 6.74 -4.13 -0.28
C ILE A 110 6.75 -3.52 1.13
N LEU A 111 5.57 -3.23 1.65
CA LEU A 111 5.43 -2.51 2.93
C LEU A 111 6.16 -3.23 4.07
N ASP A 112 5.98 -4.54 4.22
CA ASP A 112 6.63 -5.29 5.30
C ASP A 112 8.15 -5.34 5.17
N GLU A 113 8.70 -5.39 3.95
CA GLU A 113 10.15 -5.32 3.72
C GLU A 113 10.72 -3.97 4.16
N VAL A 114 9.99 -2.88 3.90
CA VAL A 114 10.36 -1.54 4.36
C VAL A 114 10.31 -1.46 5.89
N VAL A 115 9.24 -1.96 6.51
CA VAL A 115 9.13 -2.03 7.98
C VAL A 115 10.26 -2.85 8.59
N ALA A 116 10.59 -4.01 8.00
CA ALA A 116 11.72 -4.83 8.45
C ALA A 116 13.05 -4.10 8.32
N ARG A 117 13.26 -3.36 7.21
CA ARG A 117 14.48 -2.60 6.95
C ARG A 117 14.64 -1.45 7.93
N THR A 118 13.60 -0.65 8.17
CA THR A 118 13.62 0.47 9.12
C THR A 118 13.86 -0.01 10.54
N THR A 119 13.19 -1.09 10.96
CA THR A 119 13.39 -1.72 12.27
C THR A 119 14.83 -2.23 12.45
N ARG A 120 15.41 -2.86 11.43
CA ARG A 120 16.79 -3.38 11.47
C ARG A 120 17.83 -2.28 11.69
N ILE A 121 17.61 -1.08 11.16
CA ILE A 121 18.49 0.07 11.36
C ILE A 121 18.10 0.91 12.59
N GLY A 122 17.26 0.39 13.49
CA GLY A 122 16.92 1.00 14.77
C GLY A 122 15.93 2.17 14.70
N LEU A 123 15.18 2.29 13.61
CA LEU A 123 14.13 3.30 13.48
C LEU A 123 12.79 2.79 14.01
N THR A 124 11.95 3.71 14.47
CA THR A 124 10.65 3.44 15.05
C THR A 124 9.57 4.31 14.39
N GLY A 125 8.34 3.82 14.37
CA GLY A 125 7.14 4.51 13.86
C GLY A 125 6.31 3.69 12.87
N MET A 126 6.81 2.56 12.36
CA MET A 126 6.09 1.71 11.39
C MET A 126 5.92 0.25 11.85
N GLU A 127 6.36 -0.11 13.04
CA GLU A 127 6.47 -1.51 13.50
C GLU A 127 5.12 -2.25 13.50
N CYS A 128 4.04 -1.53 13.83
CA CYS A 128 2.70 -2.09 13.86
C CYS A 128 2.10 -2.34 12.46
N LEU A 129 2.77 -1.86 11.40
CA LEU A 129 2.42 -2.16 10.01
C LEU A 129 3.03 -3.49 9.52
N SER A 130 3.74 -4.21 10.36
CA SER A 130 4.38 -5.50 10.04
C SER A 130 3.38 -6.50 9.50
N LEU A 131 3.80 -7.26 8.48
CA LEU A 131 3.02 -8.28 7.76
C LEU A 131 1.69 -7.75 7.17
N ILE A 132 1.47 -6.43 7.06
CA ILE A 132 0.37 -5.92 6.24
C ILE A 132 0.77 -6.17 4.79
N PRO A 133 0.02 -7.00 4.04
CA PRO A 133 0.35 -7.30 2.66
C PRO A 133 0.11 -6.07 1.79
N GLY A 134 0.94 -5.90 0.77
CA GLY A 134 0.79 -4.80 -0.16
C GLY A 134 2.06 -3.99 -0.34
N THR A 135 1.96 -2.95 -1.17
CA THR A 135 3.04 -2.02 -1.46
C THR A 135 2.89 -0.72 -0.67
N CYS A 136 3.99 0.02 -0.56
CA CYS A 136 4.01 1.32 0.11
C CYS A 136 3.03 2.32 -0.54
N GLY A 137 2.93 2.37 -1.86
CA GLY A 137 1.92 3.19 -2.54
C GLY A 137 0.48 2.77 -2.23
N GLY A 138 0.21 1.46 -2.20
CA GLY A 138 -1.09 0.93 -1.78
C GLY A 138 -1.41 1.24 -0.32
N SER A 139 -0.40 1.30 0.55
CA SER A 139 -0.58 1.64 1.96
C SER A 139 -1.00 3.10 2.16
N VAL A 140 -0.49 4.02 1.35
CA VAL A 140 -0.91 5.43 1.34
C VAL A 140 -2.33 5.56 0.79
N TYR A 141 -2.65 4.84 -0.30
CA TYR A 141 -3.95 4.92 -0.97
C TYR A 141 -5.13 4.74 -0.01
N GLN A 142 -5.00 3.86 0.97
CA GLN A 142 -6.08 3.60 1.94
C GLN A 142 -5.70 3.90 3.39
N ASN A 143 -4.63 4.63 3.64
CA ASN A 143 -4.09 4.87 4.98
C ASN A 143 -4.02 3.57 5.79
N SER A 144 -3.18 2.63 5.32
CA SER A 144 -3.05 1.33 5.97
C SER A 144 -2.64 1.47 7.43
N GLY A 145 -3.26 0.69 8.28
CA GLY A 145 -2.97 0.72 9.71
C GLY A 145 -3.33 -0.58 10.42
N GLY A 146 -2.69 -0.79 11.54
CA GLY A 146 -2.93 -1.90 12.44
C GLY A 146 -2.31 -1.66 13.82
N TYR A 147 -2.86 -2.27 14.83
CA TYR A 147 -2.34 -2.23 16.21
C TYR A 147 -2.05 -0.82 16.76
N GLY A 148 -2.85 0.18 16.33
CA GLY A 148 -2.76 1.56 16.79
C GLY A 148 -1.79 2.45 16.00
N GLN A 149 -1.13 1.95 14.96
CA GLN A 149 -0.36 2.76 14.02
C GLN A 149 -1.05 2.83 12.65
N GLU A 150 -0.87 3.95 11.96
CA GLU A 150 -1.31 4.19 10.59
C GLU A 150 -0.20 4.90 9.80
N VAL A 151 -0.21 4.75 8.48
CA VAL A 151 0.76 5.41 7.60
C VAL A 151 0.75 6.92 7.77
N SER A 152 -0.43 7.53 7.98
CA SER A 152 -0.60 8.96 8.21
C SER A 152 0.23 9.53 9.37
N GLN A 153 0.58 8.70 10.36
CA GLN A 153 1.33 9.13 11.54
C GLN A 153 2.81 9.41 11.25
N VAL A 154 3.33 8.85 10.17
CA VAL A 154 4.73 8.99 9.77
C VAL A 154 4.92 9.59 8.38
N LEU A 155 3.85 9.72 7.60
CA LEU A 155 3.89 10.28 6.27
C LEU A 155 4.25 11.77 6.34
N GLN A 156 5.19 12.20 5.51
CA GLN A 156 5.55 13.60 5.31
C GLN A 156 5.00 14.13 3.98
N SER A 157 5.21 13.40 2.89
CA SER A 157 4.73 13.77 1.57
C SER A 157 4.56 12.57 0.65
N VAL A 158 3.85 12.77 -0.45
CA VAL A 158 3.64 11.80 -1.52
C VAL A 158 4.06 12.40 -2.85
N ASP A 159 4.93 11.70 -3.57
CA ASP A 159 5.17 11.97 -4.99
C ASP A 159 4.06 11.26 -5.78
N ALA A 160 3.30 11.98 -6.56
CA ALA A 160 2.20 11.44 -7.36
C ALA A 160 2.21 11.95 -8.80
N PHE A 161 1.79 11.10 -9.73
CA PHE A 161 1.47 11.52 -11.09
C PHE A 161 0.00 11.96 -11.12
N ASP A 162 -0.25 13.22 -11.45
CA ASP A 162 -1.61 13.76 -11.66
C ASP A 162 -2.04 13.49 -13.10
N THR A 163 -3.00 12.62 -13.29
CA THR A 163 -3.48 12.18 -14.60
C THR A 163 -4.21 13.28 -15.38
N ILE A 164 -4.68 14.34 -14.70
CA ILE A 164 -5.34 15.48 -15.34
C ILE A 164 -4.33 16.45 -15.91
N SER A 165 -3.33 16.85 -15.09
CA SER A 165 -2.29 17.77 -15.55
C SER A 165 -1.14 17.08 -16.31
N CYS A 166 -1.10 15.75 -16.28
CA CYS A 166 -0.02 14.91 -16.82
C CYS A 166 1.36 15.32 -16.27
N LYS A 167 1.43 15.62 -14.98
CA LYS A 167 2.66 16.03 -14.27
C LYS A 167 2.87 15.26 -12.99
N VAL A 168 4.13 15.13 -12.60
CA VAL A 168 4.48 14.71 -11.26
C VAL A 168 4.30 15.89 -10.31
N VAL A 169 3.59 15.65 -9.22
CA VAL A 169 3.32 16.63 -8.15
C VAL A 169 3.75 16.04 -6.81
N VAL A 170 4.09 16.92 -5.86
CA VAL A 170 4.34 16.55 -4.47
C VAL A 170 3.14 17.02 -3.65
N LEU A 171 2.58 16.13 -2.88
CA LEU A 171 1.45 16.38 -1.98
C LEU A 171 1.95 16.21 -0.55
N GLU A 172 1.90 17.27 0.24
CA GLU A 172 2.15 17.19 1.69
C GLU A 172 1.05 16.37 2.37
N THR A 173 1.31 15.85 3.56
CA THR A 173 0.41 14.94 4.29
C THR A 173 -1.02 15.48 4.39
N GLU A 174 -1.17 16.77 4.68
CA GLU A 174 -2.46 17.45 4.82
C GLU A 174 -3.26 17.40 3.52
N ALA A 175 -2.57 17.56 2.38
CA ALA A 175 -3.20 17.50 1.05
C ALA A 175 -3.65 16.08 0.66
N CYS A 176 -3.15 15.05 1.33
CA CYS A 176 -3.55 13.66 1.10
C CYS A 176 -4.89 13.30 1.78
N ASN A 177 -5.38 14.14 2.69
CA ASN A 177 -6.63 13.95 3.45
C ASN A 177 -6.83 12.52 3.97
N LEU A 178 -5.82 12.04 4.71
CA LEU A 178 -5.79 10.67 5.23
C LEU A 178 -6.71 10.53 6.44
N GLY A 179 -7.59 9.55 6.38
CA GLY A 179 -8.48 9.16 7.48
C GLY A 179 -8.51 7.65 7.65
N TYR A 180 -9.36 7.16 8.55
CA TYR A 180 -9.50 5.73 8.78
C TYR A 180 -9.96 5.00 7.51
N ARG A 181 -9.07 4.19 6.94
CA ARG A 181 -9.26 3.47 5.65
C ARG A 181 -9.67 4.40 4.50
N SER A 182 -9.25 5.65 4.54
CA SER A 182 -9.64 6.70 3.63
C SER A 182 -8.45 7.57 3.24
N SER A 183 -8.50 8.14 2.05
CA SER A 183 -7.58 9.15 1.55
C SER A 183 -8.22 9.96 0.43
N ARG A 184 -7.62 11.08 0.07
CA ARG A 184 -7.96 11.82 -1.14
C ARG A 184 -7.92 10.94 -2.39
N PHE A 185 -6.91 10.07 -2.50
CA PHE A 185 -6.69 9.18 -3.64
C PHE A 185 -7.83 8.18 -3.82
N LYS A 186 -8.42 7.72 -2.72
CA LYS A 186 -9.44 6.68 -2.70
C LYS A 186 -10.87 7.23 -2.78
N ASN A 187 -11.14 8.31 -2.06
CA ASN A 187 -12.52 8.75 -1.81
C ASN A 187 -12.88 10.08 -2.50
N GLU A 188 -11.97 11.05 -2.56
CA GLU A 188 -12.29 12.37 -3.10
C GLU A 188 -12.01 12.47 -4.60
N GLU A 189 -10.85 11.99 -5.02
CA GLU A 189 -10.40 12.07 -6.42
C GLU A 189 -9.91 10.70 -6.92
N PRO A 190 -10.79 9.67 -6.90
CA PRO A 190 -10.40 8.32 -7.31
C PRO A 190 -9.94 8.31 -8.78
N GLY A 191 -8.75 7.71 -9.02
CA GLY A 191 -8.17 7.61 -10.35
C GLY A 191 -7.41 8.84 -10.84
N ARG A 192 -7.47 9.98 -10.12
CA ARG A 192 -6.71 11.17 -10.51
C ARG A 192 -5.22 11.04 -10.26
N TYR A 193 -4.82 10.47 -9.14
CA TYR A 193 -3.42 10.41 -8.75
C TYR A 193 -2.90 8.99 -8.74
N VAL A 194 -1.72 8.79 -9.31
CA VAL A 194 -0.95 7.56 -9.16
C VAL A 194 0.21 7.84 -8.21
N VAL A 195 0.22 7.19 -7.05
CA VAL A 195 1.31 7.33 -6.08
C VAL A 195 2.59 6.74 -6.66
N LEU A 196 3.65 7.53 -6.79
CA LEU A 196 4.95 7.14 -7.32
C LEU A 196 5.95 6.81 -6.20
N GLY A 197 5.79 7.48 -5.07
CA GLY A 197 6.61 7.33 -3.89
C GLY A 197 6.04 8.10 -2.72
N LEU A 198 6.62 7.86 -1.55
CA LEU A 198 6.28 8.57 -0.33
C LEU A 198 7.54 8.91 0.44
N THR A 199 7.51 10.01 1.18
CA THR A 199 8.51 10.35 2.19
C THR A 199 7.90 10.14 3.56
N VAL A 200 8.57 9.35 4.39
CA VAL A 200 8.19 9.13 5.78
C VAL A 200 9.22 9.73 6.73
N LYS A 201 8.77 10.17 7.90
CA LYS A 201 9.62 10.69 8.97
C LYS A 201 9.56 9.75 10.17
N LEU A 202 10.64 9.04 10.41
CA LEU A 202 10.79 8.06 11.47
C LEU A 202 11.69 8.61 12.58
N GLN A 203 11.72 7.94 13.73
CA GLN A 203 12.53 8.33 14.88
C GLN A 203 13.56 7.28 15.20
N THR A 204 14.72 7.72 15.75
CA THR A 204 15.67 6.83 16.41
C THR A 204 15.28 6.61 17.86
N GLY A 205 15.61 5.45 18.41
CA GLY A 205 15.38 5.17 19.83
C GLY A 205 14.34 4.07 20.09
N PRO A 206 13.76 4.04 21.30
CA PRO A 206 12.79 3.02 21.66
C PRO A 206 11.49 3.19 20.85
N ALA A 207 10.79 2.08 20.62
CA ALA A 207 9.49 2.11 19.98
C ALA A 207 8.48 2.94 20.77
N ASN A 208 7.55 3.57 20.05
CA ASN A 208 6.45 4.28 20.69
C ASN A 208 5.61 3.32 21.53
N ARG A 209 5.22 3.78 22.71
CA ARG A 209 4.39 2.97 23.61
C ARG A 209 3.06 2.63 22.91
N THR A 210 2.82 1.34 22.72
CA THR A 210 1.52 0.89 22.22
C THR A 210 0.43 1.01 23.28
N THR A 211 -0.78 1.33 22.85
CA THR A 211 -2.00 1.26 23.68
C THR A 211 -2.85 0.04 23.33
N TYR A 212 -2.43 -0.76 22.35
CA TYR A 212 -3.21 -1.89 21.86
C TYR A 212 -3.16 -3.06 22.86
N PRO A 213 -4.33 -3.51 23.41
CA PRO A 213 -4.37 -4.45 24.53
C PRO A 213 -3.59 -5.75 24.31
N ALA A 214 -3.68 -6.35 23.12
CA ALA A 214 -2.98 -7.59 22.82
C ALA A 214 -1.45 -7.42 22.80
N LEU A 215 -0.94 -6.28 22.35
CA LEU A 215 0.49 -5.98 22.38
C LEU A 215 0.96 -5.70 23.81
N LEU A 216 0.16 -4.99 24.60
CA LEU A 216 0.45 -4.77 26.03
C LEU A 216 0.52 -6.09 26.79
N ALA A 217 -0.42 -7.01 26.56
CA ALA A 217 -0.41 -8.33 27.19
C ALA A 217 0.85 -9.14 26.84
N MET A 218 1.36 -9.02 25.61
CA MET A 218 2.52 -9.75 25.12
C MET A 218 3.84 -9.14 25.56
N LEU A 219 3.95 -7.80 25.52
CA LEU A 219 5.17 -7.07 25.85
C LEU A 219 5.34 -6.87 27.38
N GLY A 220 4.25 -7.02 28.15
CA GLY A 220 4.24 -6.76 29.59
C GLY A 220 4.46 -5.28 29.90
N ASP A 221 4.89 -5.01 31.15
CA ASP A 221 5.15 -3.63 31.61
C ASP A 221 6.51 -3.10 31.13
N ARG A 222 6.94 -3.49 29.93
CA ARG A 222 8.15 -2.94 29.31
C ARG A 222 7.85 -1.51 28.87
N SER A 223 8.16 -0.57 29.74
CA SER A 223 8.03 0.87 29.45
C SER A 223 8.91 1.33 28.29
N ARG A 224 9.87 0.51 27.86
CA ARG A 224 10.75 0.70 26.70
C ARG A 224 10.98 -0.64 26.03
N CYS A 225 10.37 -0.87 24.87
CA CYS A 225 10.72 -1.96 23.98
C CYS A 225 11.45 -1.39 22.76
N SER A 226 12.31 -2.20 22.16
CA SER A 226 12.92 -1.82 20.88
C SER A 226 11.87 -1.92 19.75
N SER A 227 12.16 -1.26 18.62
CA SER A 227 11.34 -1.44 17.42
C SER A 227 11.31 -2.91 16.95
N ALA A 228 12.40 -3.65 17.18
CA ALA A 228 12.48 -5.08 16.89
C ALA A 228 11.55 -5.92 17.79
N ASP A 229 11.50 -5.64 19.10
CA ASP A 229 10.60 -6.34 20.03
C ASP A 229 9.11 -6.10 19.66
N LEU A 230 8.79 -4.84 19.36
CA LEU A 230 7.41 -4.49 18.96
C LEU A 230 7.02 -5.17 17.63
N ARG A 231 7.92 -5.13 16.63
CA ARG A 231 7.71 -5.85 15.37
C ARG A 231 7.50 -7.35 15.60
N ALA A 232 8.33 -8.00 16.40
CA ALA A 232 8.21 -9.42 16.70
C ALA A 232 6.88 -9.77 17.36
N ALA A 233 6.42 -8.94 18.30
CA ALA A 233 5.11 -9.11 18.95
C ALA A 233 3.95 -8.97 17.95
N VAL A 234 4.00 -7.97 17.06
CA VAL A 234 3.00 -7.78 16.00
C VAL A 234 2.95 -9.00 15.08
N ILE A 235 4.11 -9.49 14.61
CA ILE A 235 4.22 -10.67 13.74
C ILE A 235 3.55 -11.87 14.42
N SER A 236 3.92 -12.18 15.66
CA SER A 236 3.38 -13.32 16.42
C SER A 236 1.86 -13.26 16.55
N ILE A 237 1.29 -12.06 16.85
CA ILE A 237 -0.16 -11.90 16.95
C ILE A 237 -0.82 -12.09 15.58
N ARG A 238 -0.22 -11.57 14.49
CA ARG A 238 -0.81 -11.68 13.16
C ARG A 238 -0.80 -13.13 12.67
N GLU A 239 0.32 -13.82 12.79
CA GLU A 239 0.45 -15.23 12.39
C GLU A 239 -0.50 -16.16 13.15
N SER A 240 -0.82 -15.83 14.41
CA SER A 240 -1.80 -16.61 15.19
C SER A 240 -3.25 -16.39 14.76
N LYS A 241 -3.55 -15.31 14.02
CA LYS A 241 -4.93 -14.90 13.68
C LYS A 241 -5.26 -14.87 12.20
N LEU A 242 -4.27 -14.61 11.36
CA LEU A 242 -4.46 -14.35 9.93
C LEU A 242 -3.69 -15.38 9.12
N PRO A 243 -4.33 -16.03 8.14
CA PRO A 243 -3.61 -16.92 7.23
C PRO A 243 -2.67 -16.11 6.33
N ASP A 244 -1.51 -16.71 6.04
CA ASP A 244 -0.59 -16.16 5.03
C ASP A 244 -1.26 -16.20 3.65
N PRO A 245 -1.39 -15.05 2.94
CA PRO A 245 -1.96 -15.01 1.60
C PRO A 245 -1.21 -15.86 0.58
N ALA A 246 0.07 -16.16 0.81
CA ALA A 246 0.84 -17.04 -0.04
C ALA A 246 0.37 -18.48 0.04
N LEU A 247 -0.12 -18.91 1.21
CA LEU A 247 -0.61 -20.27 1.47
C LEU A 247 -2.12 -20.40 1.28
N VAL A 248 -2.87 -19.43 1.81
CA VAL A 248 -4.34 -19.39 1.73
C VAL A 248 -4.76 -18.07 1.09
N PRO A 249 -5.22 -18.07 -0.17
CA PRO A 249 -5.62 -16.85 -0.87
C PRO A 249 -6.61 -16.03 -0.06
N ASN A 250 -6.28 -14.77 0.17
CA ASN A 250 -7.13 -13.82 0.89
C ASN A 250 -6.71 -12.37 0.58
N CYS A 251 -7.57 -11.41 0.93
CA CYS A 251 -7.28 -9.98 0.82
C CYS A 251 -7.33 -9.27 2.19
N GLY A 252 -7.10 -10.00 3.27
CA GLY A 252 -7.20 -9.50 4.65
C GLY A 252 -8.64 -9.29 5.10
N SER A 253 -8.85 -8.33 6.02
CA SER A 253 -10.21 -8.00 6.50
C SER A 253 -11.04 -7.41 5.37
N PHE A 254 -12.07 -8.13 4.94
CA PHE A 254 -12.91 -7.74 3.81
C PHE A 254 -13.76 -6.50 4.12
N PHE A 255 -14.38 -6.46 5.29
CA PHE A 255 -15.20 -5.34 5.71
C PHE A 255 -14.40 -4.34 6.54
N THR A 256 -14.65 -3.04 6.32
CA THR A 256 -14.15 -1.98 7.20
C THR A 256 -14.92 -2.03 8.53
N ASN A 257 -14.18 -1.99 9.66
CA ASN A 257 -14.82 -1.94 10.98
C ASN A 257 -15.65 -0.67 11.10
N PRO A 258 -16.90 -0.77 11.57
CA PRO A 258 -17.75 0.40 11.74
C PRO A 258 -17.24 1.31 12.86
N ILE A 259 -17.31 2.61 12.66
CA ILE A 259 -17.13 3.62 13.70
C ILE A 259 -18.49 3.82 14.37
N LEU A 260 -18.60 3.42 15.63
CA LEU A 260 -19.86 3.48 16.38
C LEU A 260 -19.85 4.64 17.36
N ARG A 261 -21.04 5.24 17.59
CA ARG A 261 -21.20 6.15 18.71
C ARG A 261 -21.14 5.37 20.02
N ALA A 262 -20.61 5.96 21.08
CA ALA A 262 -20.43 5.29 22.40
C ALA A 262 -21.71 4.59 22.90
N ARG A 263 -22.90 5.15 22.64
CA ARG A 263 -24.20 4.56 23.02
C ARG A 263 -24.52 3.27 22.25
N ASP A 264 -23.93 3.05 21.08
CA ASP A 264 -24.23 1.92 20.20
C ASP A 264 -23.22 0.76 20.41
N VAL A 265 -22.17 0.98 21.23
CA VAL A 265 -21.11 -0.02 21.49
C VAL A 265 -21.64 -1.29 22.14
N ASN A 266 -22.58 -1.17 23.11
CA ASN A 266 -23.16 -2.33 23.78
C ASN A 266 -23.96 -3.24 22.83
N VAL A 267 -24.58 -2.67 21.78
CA VAL A 267 -25.29 -3.43 20.76
C VAL A 267 -24.30 -4.19 19.89
N ALA A 268 -23.21 -3.54 19.48
CA ALA A 268 -22.15 -4.16 18.71
C ALA A 268 -21.46 -5.31 19.46
N LEU A 269 -21.20 -5.16 20.78
CA LEU A 269 -20.66 -6.23 21.63
C LEU A 269 -21.58 -7.44 21.68
N ARG A 270 -22.90 -7.23 21.79
CA ARG A 270 -23.90 -8.33 21.80
C ARG A 270 -23.97 -9.07 20.47
N LEU A 271 -23.70 -8.39 19.36
CA LEU A 271 -23.70 -8.96 18.01
C LEU A 271 -22.34 -9.57 17.65
N SER A 272 -21.36 -9.61 18.56
CA SER A 272 -19.99 -10.07 18.30
C SER A 272 -19.29 -9.35 17.14
N LEU A 273 -19.67 -8.11 16.84
CA LEU A 273 -19.10 -7.33 15.73
C LEU A 273 -17.71 -6.73 16.04
N ILE A 274 -17.20 -6.95 17.27
CA ILE A 274 -15.94 -6.35 17.75
C ILE A 274 -14.81 -7.37 17.81
N HIS A 275 -14.98 -8.58 17.30
CA HIS A 275 -13.98 -9.66 17.38
C HIS A 275 -13.04 -9.73 16.17
N ILE A 276 -12.79 -8.62 15.55
CA ILE A 276 -11.81 -8.59 14.45
C ILE A 276 -10.59 -7.78 14.90
#